data_2df28b439d7fbf5f3bd8a768eb7a0ce4
#
_entry.id   2df28b439d7fbf5f3bd8a768eb7a0ce4
#
_cell.length_a   1.000
_cell.length_b   1.000
_cell.length_c   1.000
_cell.angle_alpha   90.00
_cell.angle_beta   90.00
_cell.angle_gamma   90.00
#
_symmetry.space_group_name_H-M   'P 1'
#
loop_
_entity.id
_entity.type
_entity.pdbx_description
1 polymer ?
#
loop_
_entity_poly.entity_id
_entity_poly.type
_entity_poly.pdbx_seq_one_letter_code
_entity_poly.pdbx_strand_id
1 'polypeptide(L)'
;MGLAVGVVVLAVVLSAVFILPKAVSEFYYNPNEAAGQYEEMTTTRMDLDLSVYSELFLPGNHRDQVSAVSRGYGEYDIVIPQTSSWTGKFTSVSGRLVRGKLTLYDNNVLSRPIMQFYLPGDEDAWAAWEVDENGKETKMDTEARKEASIQDSKETIADYNDNDWYLAYVSLNDIMDYKDFIEWFQNLSNQKELEWGALWCAVHTEDEDGYCVEPNIGFCPLPSGMSVSWDREKYPYLSLLDNSDLSHVAEANDEETMQTHFTSMLSYIQDHDDILSMMGQTTDSPNRYQDMINFVQKNGLKIHGFAVSAKKKALLELYKEDVVSYIQTTPQN
;
A
#
# COMPACT_ATOMS: atom_id res chain seq x y z
N MET A 1 -40.70 21.58 -44.67
CA MET A 1 -39.93 20.35 -44.51
C MET A 1 -38.49 20.60 -44.10
N GLY A 2 -37.75 21.54 -44.72
CA GLY A 2 -36.33 21.83 -44.38
C GLY A 2 -36.07 22.32 -42.97
N LEU A 3 -36.95 23.14 -42.38
CA LEU A 3 -36.78 23.67 -41.02
C LEU A 3 -36.86 22.55 -39.94
N ALA A 4 -37.78 21.60 -40.10
CA ALA A 4 -37.94 20.47 -39.19
C ALA A 4 -36.71 19.53 -39.22
N VAL A 5 -36.16 19.27 -40.42
CA VAL A 5 -34.93 18.49 -40.59
C VAL A 5 -33.73 19.19 -39.93
N GLY A 6 -33.61 20.52 -40.12
CA GLY A 6 -32.55 21.30 -39.48
C GLY A 6 -32.60 21.26 -37.93
N VAL A 7 -33.80 21.35 -37.34
CA VAL A 7 -33.97 21.25 -35.89
C VAL A 7 -33.60 19.86 -35.37
N VAL A 8 -34.00 18.79 -36.07
CA VAL A 8 -33.64 17.42 -35.67
C VAL A 8 -32.14 17.18 -35.79
N VAL A 9 -31.48 17.63 -36.85
CA VAL A 9 -30.02 17.52 -36.99
C VAL A 9 -29.31 18.30 -35.90
N LEU A 10 -29.74 19.52 -35.59
CA LEU A 10 -29.16 20.31 -34.51
C LEU A 10 -29.35 19.61 -33.14
N ALA A 11 -30.52 19.07 -32.86
CA ALA A 11 -30.77 18.37 -31.60
C ALA A 11 -29.90 17.10 -31.47
N VAL A 12 -29.70 16.35 -32.55
CA VAL A 12 -28.79 15.18 -32.56
C VAL A 12 -27.35 15.60 -32.34
N VAL A 13 -26.89 16.66 -33.01
CA VAL A 13 -25.53 17.19 -32.82
C VAL A 13 -25.32 17.68 -31.40
N LEU A 14 -26.25 18.44 -30.83
CA LEU A 14 -26.17 18.91 -29.44
C LEU A 14 -26.19 17.75 -28.46
N SER A 15 -27.04 16.74 -28.68
CA SER A 15 -27.03 15.54 -27.86
C SER A 15 -25.70 14.78 -27.93
N ALA A 16 -25.15 14.63 -29.13
CA ALA A 16 -23.85 13.94 -29.30
C ALA A 16 -22.67 14.71 -28.68
N VAL A 17 -22.75 16.04 -28.64
CA VAL A 17 -21.65 16.88 -28.09
C VAL A 17 -21.78 17.09 -26.59
N PHE A 18 -22.97 17.24 -26.04
CA PHE A 18 -23.15 17.66 -24.64
C PHE A 18 -23.74 16.59 -23.72
N ILE A 19 -24.61 15.70 -24.25
CA ILE A 19 -25.30 14.70 -23.43
C ILE A 19 -24.56 13.35 -23.48
N LEU A 20 -24.26 12.88 -24.68
CA LEU A 20 -23.64 11.56 -24.88
C LEU A 20 -22.29 11.38 -24.15
N PRO A 21 -21.39 12.38 -24.16
CA PRO A 21 -20.13 12.24 -23.44
C PRO A 21 -20.31 12.04 -21.93
N LYS A 22 -21.27 12.73 -21.32
CA LYS A 22 -21.59 12.57 -19.92
C LYS A 22 -22.25 11.23 -19.63
N ALA A 23 -23.30 10.88 -20.39
CA ALA A 23 -24.00 9.61 -20.22
C ALA A 23 -23.08 8.40 -20.41
N VAL A 24 -22.16 8.45 -21.37
CA VAL A 24 -21.16 7.38 -21.55
C VAL A 24 -20.17 7.35 -20.40
N SER A 25 -19.76 8.51 -19.86
CA SER A 25 -18.84 8.57 -18.70
C SER A 25 -19.42 7.91 -17.45
N GLU A 26 -20.73 7.95 -17.24
CA GLU A 26 -21.43 7.33 -16.09
C GLU A 26 -21.34 5.80 -16.07
N PHE A 27 -21.00 5.15 -17.20
CA PHE A 27 -20.82 3.69 -17.28
C PHE A 27 -19.41 3.23 -16.88
N TYR A 28 -18.49 4.18 -16.70
CA TYR A 28 -17.10 3.88 -16.40
C TYR A 28 -16.69 4.52 -15.08
N TYR A 29 -15.56 4.07 -14.55
CA TYR A 29 -14.95 4.68 -13.39
C TYR A 29 -14.82 6.20 -13.57
N ASN A 30 -15.40 6.93 -12.61
CA ASN A 30 -15.36 8.40 -12.58
C ASN A 30 -14.39 8.86 -11.48
N PRO A 31 -13.16 9.30 -11.83
CA PRO A 31 -12.17 9.72 -10.85
C PRO A 31 -12.61 10.95 -10.02
N ASN A 32 -13.54 11.76 -10.55
CA ASN A 32 -14.04 12.99 -9.92
C ASN A 32 -15.36 12.77 -9.15
N GLU A 33 -15.83 11.55 -9.00
CA GLU A 33 -16.96 11.25 -8.14
C GLU A 33 -16.64 11.67 -6.71
N ALA A 34 -17.60 12.31 -6.01
CA ALA A 34 -17.39 12.70 -4.63
C ALA A 34 -17.41 11.48 -3.71
N ALA A 35 -16.31 11.21 -3.03
CA ALA A 35 -16.17 10.12 -2.06
C ALA A 35 -16.41 10.58 -0.62
N GLY A 36 -16.24 11.87 -0.35
CA GLY A 36 -16.50 12.48 0.95
C GLY A 36 -16.39 13.99 0.90
N GLN A 37 -16.88 14.64 1.93
CA GLN A 37 -16.77 16.07 2.11
C GLN A 37 -16.46 16.41 3.57
N TYR A 38 -15.46 17.24 3.78
CA TYR A 38 -15.14 17.81 5.09
C TYR A 38 -14.97 19.33 4.93
N GLU A 39 -15.82 20.12 5.62
CA GLU A 39 -15.91 21.57 5.45
C GLU A 39 -16.11 21.97 3.97
N GLU A 40 -15.20 22.74 3.40
CA GLU A 40 -15.24 23.15 1.99
C GLU A 40 -14.46 22.22 1.05
N MET A 41 -13.75 21.22 1.60
CA MET A 41 -12.95 20.25 0.83
C MET A 41 -13.80 19.05 0.45
N THR A 42 -13.76 18.71 -0.83
CA THR A 42 -14.38 17.49 -1.36
C THR A 42 -13.28 16.53 -1.77
N THR A 43 -13.28 15.35 -1.18
CA THR A 43 -12.40 14.26 -1.61
C THR A 43 -13.01 13.56 -2.81
N THR A 44 -12.24 13.39 -3.86
CA THR A 44 -12.68 12.64 -5.03
C THR A 44 -12.48 11.14 -4.82
N ARG A 45 -13.19 10.34 -5.58
CA ARG A 45 -13.07 8.88 -5.55
C ARG A 45 -11.63 8.43 -5.80
N MET A 46 -10.97 8.99 -6.81
CA MET A 46 -9.60 8.60 -7.13
C MET A 46 -8.59 9.02 -6.06
N ASP A 47 -8.83 10.13 -5.35
CA ASP A 47 -8.01 10.53 -4.20
C ASP A 47 -8.08 9.46 -3.10
N LEU A 48 -9.29 9.05 -2.76
CA LEU A 48 -9.50 8.08 -1.69
C LEU A 48 -9.04 6.69 -2.08
N ASP A 49 -9.35 6.23 -3.30
CA ASP A 49 -8.92 4.94 -3.84
C ASP A 49 -7.39 4.81 -3.83
N LEU A 50 -6.67 5.84 -4.29
CA LEU A 50 -5.21 5.84 -4.33
C LEU A 50 -4.58 6.00 -2.94
N SER A 51 -5.23 6.74 -2.04
CA SER A 51 -4.80 6.83 -0.64
C SER A 51 -4.82 5.47 0.02
N VAL A 52 -5.96 4.80 0.00
CA VAL A 52 -6.14 3.47 0.63
C VAL A 52 -5.26 2.43 -0.05
N TYR A 53 -5.22 2.41 -1.38
CA TYR A 53 -4.33 1.51 -2.12
C TYR A 53 -2.86 1.69 -1.74
N SER A 54 -2.42 2.95 -1.64
CA SER A 54 -1.02 3.26 -1.33
C SER A 54 -0.66 2.82 0.08
N GLU A 55 -1.53 3.03 1.04
CA GLU A 55 -1.28 2.62 2.40
C GLU A 55 -1.21 1.11 2.56
N LEU A 56 -2.15 0.38 1.94
CA LEU A 56 -2.18 -1.08 1.99
C LEU A 56 -0.98 -1.75 1.30
N PHE A 57 -0.51 -1.20 0.17
CA PHE A 57 0.40 -1.93 -0.73
C PHE A 57 1.72 -1.24 -1.05
N LEU A 58 1.88 0.04 -0.69
CA LEU A 58 3.03 0.84 -1.07
C LEU A 58 3.62 1.57 0.15
N PRO A 59 4.33 0.85 1.01
CA PRO A 59 4.90 1.41 2.22
C PRO A 59 5.56 2.75 2.00
N GLY A 60 5.24 3.72 2.85
CA GLY A 60 5.83 5.05 2.85
C GLY A 60 5.52 5.93 1.65
N ASN A 61 4.54 5.56 0.82
CA ASN A 61 4.10 6.41 -0.28
C ASN A 61 2.68 6.91 -0.04
N HIS A 62 2.52 8.24 -0.06
CA HIS A 62 1.23 8.90 0.03
C HIS A 62 0.84 9.48 -1.32
N ARG A 63 -0.42 9.31 -1.70
CA ARG A 63 -1.01 9.84 -2.92
C ARG A 63 -2.32 10.49 -2.58
N ASP A 64 -2.38 11.79 -2.76
CA ASP A 64 -3.54 12.62 -2.55
C ASP A 64 -3.59 13.74 -3.58
N GLN A 65 -4.70 14.49 -3.62
CA GLN A 65 -4.90 15.64 -4.50
C GLN A 65 -4.71 15.32 -5.99
N VAL A 66 -5.26 14.19 -6.43
CA VAL A 66 -5.22 13.77 -7.82
C VAL A 66 -5.97 14.76 -8.71
N SER A 67 -5.34 15.20 -9.78
CA SER A 67 -6.00 16.02 -10.80
C SER A 67 -6.49 15.13 -11.93
N ALA A 68 -7.80 15.12 -12.16
CA ALA A 68 -8.44 14.38 -13.26
C ALA A 68 -9.25 15.33 -14.15
N VAL A 69 -8.75 15.61 -15.34
CA VAL A 69 -9.40 16.51 -16.32
C VAL A 69 -10.16 15.67 -17.33
N SER A 70 -11.48 15.79 -17.31
CA SER A 70 -12.37 15.04 -18.24
C SER A 70 -12.18 15.47 -19.68
N ARG A 71 -12.09 14.48 -20.57
CA ARG A 71 -12.10 14.60 -22.04
C ARG A 71 -13.43 14.14 -22.64
N GLY A 72 -14.36 13.68 -21.79
CA GLY A 72 -15.63 13.07 -22.20
C GLY A 72 -15.48 11.58 -22.53
N TYR A 73 -16.60 10.87 -22.65
CA TYR A 73 -16.68 9.46 -23.03
C TYR A 73 -15.89 8.49 -22.09
N GLY A 74 -15.75 8.85 -20.79
CA GLY A 74 -14.98 8.08 -19.81
C GLY A 74 -13.47 8.20 -19.97
N GLU A 75 -13.00 9.30 -20.57
CA GLU A 75 -11.58 9.59 -20.72
C GLU A 75 -11.16 10.79 -19.87
N TYR A 76 -10.00 10.67 -19.19
CA TYR A 76 -9.45 11.70 -18.32
C TYR A 76 -7.93 11.78 -18.49
N ASP A 77 -7.40 13.00 -18.48
CA ASP A 77 -5.97 13.23 -18.23
C ASP A 77 -5.76 13.26 -16.73
N ILE A 78 -4.81 12.48 -16.24
CA ILE A 78 -4.57 12.25 -14.80
C ILE A 78 -3.18 12.78 -14.42
N VAL A 79 -3.11 13.47 -13.29
CA VAL A 79 -1.85 13.79 -12.61
C VAL A 79 -1.98 13.36 -11.16
N ILE A 80 -1.08 12.50 -10.72
CA ILE A 80 -1.06 11.92 -9.38
C ILE A 80 0.15 12.50 -8.64
N PRO A 81 -0.05 13.45 -7.70
CA PRO A 81 0.98 13.82 -6.75
C PRO A 81 1.34 12.66 -5.85
N GLN A 82 2.60 12.55 -5.50
CA GLN A 82 3.08 11.50 -4.62
C GLN A 82 4.17 12.03 -3.70
N THR A 83 4.03 11.75 -2.41
CA THR A 83 5.03 12.05 -1.39
C THR A 83 5.59 10.76 -0.83
N SER A 84 6.91 10.67 -0.73
CA SER A 84 7.58 9.57 -0.05
C SER A 84 7.85 9.96 1.40
N SER A 85 7.25 9.26 2.36
CA SER A 85 7.55 9.42 3.80
C SER A 85 8.97 9.02 4.15
N TRP A 86 9.58 8.16 3.32
CA TRP A 86 10.95 7.68 3.53
C TRP A 86 11.99 8.78 3.27
N THR A 87 11.77 9.57 2.23
CA THR A 87 12.76 10.56 1.76
C THR A 87 12.27 12.00 1.88
N GLY A 88 10.98 12.22 2.14
CA GLY A 88 10.34 13.53 2.02
C GLY A 88 10.26 14.03 0.56
N LYS A 89 10.62 13.21 -0.42
CA LYS A 89 10.64 13.60 -1.83
C LYS A 89 9.22 13.68 -2.36
N PHE A 90 8.91 14.81 -2.99
CA PHE A 90 7.68 15.00 -3.74
C PHE A 90 7.91 14.76 -5.23
N THR A 91 7.01 14.00 -5.85
CA THR A 91 6.98 13.74 -7.30
C THR A 91 5.56 13.79 -7.81
N SER A 92 5.38 13.87 -9.12
CA SER A 92 4.07 13.70 -9.72
C SER A 92 4.17 12.81 -10.95
N VAL A 93 3.15 11.98 -11.13
CA VAL A 93 3.04 11.07 -12.26
C VAL A 93 1.88 11.49 -13.13
N SER A 94 2.11 11.60 -14.42
CA SER A 94 1.07 11.90 -15.39
C SER A 94 0.65 10.64 -16.13
N GLY A 95 -0.63 10.59 -16.49
CA GLY A 95 -1.19 9.46 -17.21
C GLY A 95 -2.51 9.77 -17.87
N ARG A 96 -3.13 8.75 -18.39
CA ARG A 96 -4.46 8.81 -18.99
C ARG A 96 -5.32 7.66 -18.49
N LEU A 97 -6.52 8.00 -18.06
CA LEU A 97 -7.56 7.03 -17.74
C LEU A 97 -8.53 6.97 -18.93
N VAL A 98 -8.71 5.79 -19.50
CA VAL A 98 -9.60 5.55 -20.62
C VAL A 98 -10.53 4.41 -20.27
N ARG A 99 -11.79 4.72 -19.98
CA ARG A 99 -12.85 3.75 -19.69
C ARG A 99 -12.44 2.75 -18.59
N GLY A 100 -11.92 3.26 -17.48
CA GLY A 100 -11.47 2.47 -16.34
C GLY A 100 -10.06 1.88 -16.48
N LYS A 101 -9.36 2.07 -17.62
CA LYS A 101 -7.98 1.62 -17.79
C LYS A 101 -7.01 2.77 -17.62
N LEU A 102 -6.20 2.72 -16.57
CA LEU A 102 -5.15 3.70 -16.30
C LEU A 102 -3.88 3.33 -17.08
N THR A 103 -3.30 4.32 -17.76
CA THR A 103 -1.98 4.21 -18.40
C THR A 103 -1.14 5.38 -17.90
N LEU A 104 -0.08 5.08 -17.19
CA LEU A 104 0.88 6.06 -16.72
C LEU A 104 2.01 6.22 -17.72
N TYR A 105 2.52 7.46 -17.85
CA TYR A 105 3.64 7.76 -18.74
C TYR A 105 4.99 7.44 -18.10
N ASP A 106 5.01 7.37 -16.75
CA ASP A 106 6.13 6.85 -15.97
C ASP A 106 5.63 5.72 -15.07
N ASN A 107 6.05 4.49 -15.35
CA ASN A 107 5.59 3.30 -14.64
C ASN A 107 6.29 3.06 -13.31
N ASN A 108 7.42 3.74 -13.04
CA ASN A 108 8.25 3.42 -11.87
C ASN A 108 7.65 3.89 -10.54
N VAL A 109 6.69 4.80 -10.58
CA VAL A 109 6.20 5.49 -9.38
C VAL A 109 4.99 4.78 -8.73
N LEU A 110 4.21 4.01 -9.50
CA LEU A 110 3.05 3.27 -8.99
C LEU A 110 3.28 1.76 -8.89
N SER A 111 4.44 1.27 -9.32
CA SER A 111 4.77 -0.14 -9.16
C SER A 111 4.94 -0.46 -7.68
N ARG A 112 4.43 -1.61 -7.25
CA ARG A 112 4.76 -2.17 -5.95
C ARG A 112 6.28 -2.25 -5.85
N PRO A 113 6.88 -1.76 -4.76
CA PRO A 113 8.28 -2.07 -4.51
C PRO A 113 8.43 -3.60 -4.49
N ILE A 114 9.58 -4.09 -4.93
CA ILE A 114 9.91 -5.51 -4.75
C ILE A 114 10.20 -5.68 -3.25
N MET A 115 9.12 -5.76 -2.47
CA MET A 115 9.18 -6.11 -1.06
C MET A 115 9.28 -7.61 -0.97
N GLN A 116 10.14 -8.07 -0.10
CA GLN A 116 10.21 -9.47 0.21
C GLN A 116 10.24 -9.63 1.73
N PHE A 117 9.08 -9.95 2.29
CA PHE A 117 9.01 -10.45 3.66
C PHE A 117 9.04 -11.97 3.61
N TYR A 118 9.90 -12.55 4.41
CA TYR A 118 9.96 -13.99 4.61
C TYR A 118 9.06 -14.33 5.78
N LEU A 119 8.03 -15.15 5.50
CA LEU A 119 7.10 -15.57 6.54
C LEU A 119 7.79 -16.51 7.54
N PRO A 120 7.52 -16.40 8.84
CA PRO A 120 7.97 -17.35 9.83
C PRO A 120 7.53 -18.76 9.48
N GLY A 121 8.46 -19.72 9.53
CA GLY A 121 8.18 -21.13 9.24
C GLY A 121 8.07 -21.48 7.75
N ASP A 122 8.16 -20.52 6.84
CA ASP A 122 8.18 -20.80 5.40
C ASP A 122 9.60 -21.16 4.93
N GLU A 123 9.94 -22.42 5.04
CA GLU A 123 11.24 -22.93 4.57
C GLU A 123 11.38 -22.86 3.05
N ASP A 124 10.29 -22.95 2.31
CA ASP A 124 10.31 -22.88 0.84
C ASP A 124 10.58 -21.46 0.31
N ALA A 125 10.38 -20.43 1.11
CA ALA A 125 10.74 -19.05 0.77
C ALA A 125 12.27 -18.91 0.49
N TRP A 126 13.08 -19.75 1.09
CA TRP A 126 14.55 -19.80 0.87
C TRP A 126 14.96 -20.86 -0.15
N ALA A 127 14.00 -21.63 -0.69
CA ALA A 127 14.32 -22.69 -1.64
C ALA A 127 14.94 -22.13 -2.93
N ALA A 128 15.98 -22.77 -3.40
CA ALA A 128 16.55 -22.56 -4.71
C ALA A 128 16.99 -23.88 -5.31
N TRP A 129 17.12 -23.88 -6.62
CA TRP A 129 17.49 -25.04 -7.38
C TRP A 129 18.74 -24.70 -8.21
N GLU A 130 19.77 -25.51 -8.10
CA GLU A 130 20.89 -25.48 -9.01
C GLU A 130 20.57 -26.39 -10.19
N VAL A 131 20.87 -25.91 -11.40
CA VAL A 131 20.72 -26.69 -12.61
C VAL A 131 22.14 -27.00 -13.11
N ASP A 132 22.53 -28.27 -13.16
CA ASP A 132 23.81 -28.68 -13.68
C ASP A 132 23.91 -28.57 -15.22
N GLU A 133 25.09 -28.77 -15.78
CA GLU A 133 25.35 -28.72 -17.22
C GLU A 133 24.51 -29.73 -18.04
N ASN A 134 23.92 -30.73 -17.40
CA ASN A 134 23.09 -31.76 -17.99
C ASN A 134 21.58 -31.43 -17.82
N GLY A 135 21.23 -30.28 -17.21
CA GLY A 135 19.85 -29.86 -16.97
C GLY A 135 19.22 -30.55 -15.76
N LYS A 136 20.00 -31.20 -14.89
CA LYS A 136 19.48 -31.81 -13.67
C LYS A 136 19.35 -30.76 -12.57
N GLU A 137 18.15 -30.62 -12.05
CA GLU A 137 17.84 -29.76 -10.92
C GLU A 137 18.17 -30.44 -9.59
N THR A 138 18.83 -29.71 -8.71
CA THR A 138 19.16 -30.16 -7.34
C THR A 138 18.74 -29.05 -6.37
N LYS A 139 17.88 -29.37 -5.38
CA LYS A 139 17.47 -28.42 -4.34
C LYS A 139 18.70 -28.06 -3.50
N MET A 140 18.98 -26.79 -3.37
CA MET A 140 20.05 -26.28 -2.50
C MET A 140 19.66 -26.48 -1.03
N ASP A 141 20.66 -26.51 -0.16
CA ASP A 141 20.45 -26.49 1.28
C ASP A 141 19.82 -25.16 1.70
N THR A 142 18.56 -25.22 2.13
CA THR A 142 17.73 -24.07 2.44
C THR A 142 18.29 -23.28 3.64
N GLU A 143 18.78 -23.98 4.68
CA GLU A 143 19.35 -23.35 5.87
C GLU A 143 20.67 -22.65 5.56
N ALA A 144 21.58 -23.31 4.85
CA ALA A 144 22.86 -22.71 4.43
C ALA A 144 22.63 -21.47 3.55
N ARG A 145 21.59 -21.49 2.71
CA ARG A 145 21.23 -20.35 1.88
C ARG A 145 20.66 -19.19 2.70
N LYS A 146 19.78 -19.47 3.67
CA LYS A 146 19.26 -18.48 4.60
C LYS A 146 20.38 -17.80 5.37
N GLU A 147 21.30 -18.60 5.94
CA GLU A 147 22.46 -18.06 6.65
C GLU A 147 23.34 -17.19 5.75
N ALA A 148 23.61 -17.63 4.51
CA ALA A 148 24.37 -16.83 3.55
C ALA A 148 23.68 -15.51 3.21
N SER A 149 22.37 -15.52 2.97
CA SER A 149 21.60 -14.31 2.68
C SER A 149 21.58 -13.32 3.87
N ILE A 150 21.48 -13.83 5.09
CA ILE A 150 21.56 -13.00 6.30
C ILE A 150 22.95 -12.38 6.42
N GLN A 151 24.00 -13.15 6.15
CA GLN A 151 25.38 -12.67 6.20
C GLN A 151 25.64 -11.59 5.13
N ASP A 152 25.21 -11.82 3.89
CA ASP A 152 25.32 -10.84 2.80
C ASP A 152 24.57 -9.53 3.11
N SER A 153 23.39 -9.62 3.72
CA SER A 153 22.64 -8.45 4.15
C SER A 153 23.37 -7.68 5.25
N LYS A 154 23.94 -8.36 6.25
CA LYS A 154 24.74 -7.72 7.32
C LYS A 154 25.96 -7.02 6.75
N GLU A 155 26.68 -7.65 5.83
CA GLU A 155 27.86 -7.07 5.16
C GLU A 155 27.46 -5.85 4.33
N THR A 156 26.37 -5.95 3.56
CA THR A 156 25.82 -4.82 2.79
C THR A 156 25.49 -3.63 3.69
N ILE A 157 24.81 -3.87 4.81
CA ILE A 157 24.47 -2.81 5.78
C ILE A 157 25.73 -2.24 6.44
N ALA A 158 26.74 -3.09 6.72
CA ALA A 158 28.00 -2.64 7.31
C ALA A 158 28.80 -1.71 6.40
N ASP A 159 28.62 -1.80 5.10
CA ASP A 159 29.27 -0.95 4.09
C ASP A 159 28.51 0.38 3.86
N TYR A 160 27.34 0.57 4.46
CA TYR A 160 26.53 1.78 4.31
C TYR A 160 27.20 3.01 4.96
N ASN A 161 26.87 4.21 4.46
CA ASN A 161 27.25 5.46 5.07
C ASN A 161 26.43 5.69 6.38
N ASP A 162 27.12 6.06 7.44
CA ASP A 162 26.50 6.25 8.78
C ASP A 162 25.44 7.35 8.83
N ASN A 163 25.51 8.33 7.93
CA ASN A 163 24.63 9.50 7.94
C ASN A 163 23.43 9.38 7.00
N ASP A 164 23.44 8.41 6.09
CA ASP A 164 22.39 8.23 5.10
C ASP A 164 21.24 7.40 5.67
N TRP A 165 20.07 7.63 5.10
CA TRP A 165 18.85 6.86 5.41
C TRP A 165 18.64 5.76 4.38
N TYR A 166 18.23 4.60 4.84
CA TYR A 166 17.98 3.41 4.04
C TYR A 166 16.59 2.87 4.30
N LEU A 167 15.87 2.48 3.26
CA LEU A 167 14.62 1.77 3.41
C LEU A 167 14.93 0.30 3.66
N ALA A 168 14.36 -0.23 4.74
CA ALA A 168 14.52 -1.61 5.14
C ALA A 168 13.17 -2.31 5.26
N TYR A 169 13.10 -3.52 4.74
CA TYR A 169 12.02 -4.47 4.93
C TYR A 169 12.52 -5.55 5.90
N VAL A 170 11.94 -5.59 7.07
CA VAL A 170 12.37 -6.44 8.18
C VAL A 170 11.38 -7.57 8.36
N SER A 171 11.83 -8.81 8.21
CA SER A 171 11.07 -10.01 8.50
C SER A 171 11.28 -10.44 9.94
N LEU A 172 10.25 -10.91 10.61
CA LEU A 172 10.32 -11.41 11.98
C LEU A 172 10.51 -12.93 12.02
N ASN A 173 11.08 -13.46 13.11
CA ASN A 173 11.22 -14.88 13.34
C ASN A 173 9.89 -15.56 13.69
N ASP A 174 8.99 -14.82 14.34
CA ASP A 174 7.68 -15.25 14.75
C ASP A 174 6.64 -14.20 14.38
N ILE A 175 5.39 -14.65 14.24
CA ILE A 175 4.25 -13.76 14.06
C ILE A 175 3.91 -13.18 15.44
N MET A 176 3.93 -11.85 15.55
CA MET A 176 3.67 -11.14 16.80
C MET A 176 2.27 -10.53 16.82
N ASP A 177 1.66 -10.45 17.99
CA ASP A 177 0.51 -9.57 18.21
C ASP A 177 0.91 -8.11 17.99
N TYR A 178 0.04 -7.30 17.38
CA TYR A 178 0.34 -5.90 17.08
C TYR A 178 0.78 -5.12 18.32
N LYS A 179 0.10 -5.33 19.44
CA LYS A 179 0.43 -4.67 20.70
C LYS A 179 1.86 -4.99 21.17
N ASP A 180 2.23 -6.28 21.12
CA ASP A 180 3.56 -6.73 21.55
C ASP A 180 4.64 -6.20 20.59
N PHE A 181 4.33 -6.16 19.29
CA PHE A 181 5.21 -5.58 18.27
C PHE A 181 5.47 -4.09 18.51
N ILE A 182 4.43 -3.29 18.72
CA ILE A 182 4.58 -1.84 18.95
C ILE A 182 5.31 -1.57 20.25
N GLU A 183 5.02 -2.31 21.32
CA GLU A 183 5.73 -2.17 22.59
C GLU A 183 7.22 -2.52 22.44
N TRP A 184 7.55 -3.60 21.77
CA TRP A 184 8.92 -3.99 21.46
C TRP A 184 9.64 -2.91 20.64
N PHE A 185 9.02 -2.44 19.55
CA PHE A 185 9.61 -1.45 18.64
C PHE A 185 9.89 -0.11 19.34
N GLN A 186 8.95 0.37 20.16
CA GLN A 186 9.10 1.58 20.95
C GLN A 186 10.19 1.43 22.02
N ASN A 187 10.24 0.29 22.71
CA ASN A 187 11.25 0.00 23.70
C ASN A 187 12.66 -0.04 23.10
N LEU A 188 12.83 -0.69 21.95
CA LEU A 188 14.08 -0.72 21.21
C LEU A 188 14.53 0.70 20.81
N SER A 189 13.61 1.50 20.28
CA SER A 189 13.84 2.89 19.88
C SER A 189 14.35 3.73 21.07
N ASN A 190 13.64 3.68 22.20
CA ASN A 190 13.94 4.47 23.38
C ASN A 190 15.24 4.05 24.09
N GLN A 191 15.47 2.74 24.26
CA GLN A 191 16.62 2.20 24.99
C GLN A 191 17.93 2.45 24.26
N LYS A 192 17.94 2.41 22.93
CA LYS A 192 19.14 2.53 22.11
C LYS A 192 19.31 3.91 21.46
N GLU A 193 18.40 4.83 21.75
CA GLU A 193 18.39 6.18 21.14
C GLU A 193 18.50 6.09 19.61
N LEU A 194 17.65 5.25 19.00
CA LEU A 194 17.66 5.03 17.57
C LEU A 194 16.71 6.01 16.87
N GLU A 195 17.16 6.51 15.75
CA GLU A 195 16.35 7.37 14.88
C GLU A 195 15.70 6.52 13.78
N TRP A 196 14.38 6.57 13.73
CA TRP A 196 13.54 5.93 12.71
C TRP A 196 12.81 6.99 11.91
N GLY A 197 12.63 6.73 10.63
CA GLY A 197 11.70 7.47 9.79
C GLY A 197 10.28 6.90 9.89
N ALA A 198 9.60 6.76 8.75
CA ALA A 198 8.27 6.17 8.73
C ALA A 198 8.33 4.67 9.09
N LEU A 199 7.24 4.18 9.67
CA LEU A 199 7.00 2.76 9.98
C LEU A 199 5.77 2.29 9.22
N TRP A 200 5.85 1.09 8.65
CA TRP A 200 4.73 0.39 8.04
C TRP A 200 4.75 -1.07 8.48
N CYS A 201 3.62 -1.59 8.94
CA CYS A 201 3.49 -2.92 9.48
C CYS A 201 2.94 -3.89 8.44
N ALA A 202 3.64 -5.00 8.17
CA ALA A 202 3.15 -6.09 7.33
C ALA A 202 2.25 -7.00 8.15
N VAL A 203 0.98 -7.10 7.76
CA VAL A 203 -0.05 -7.84 8.49
C VAL A 203 -0.13 -9.27 7.96
N HIS A 204 -0.02 -10.24 8.86
CA HIS A 204 -0.26 -11.64 8.56
C HIS A 204 -1.75 -11.95 8.55
N THR A 205 -2.20 -12.59 7.48
CA THR A 205 -3.58 -13.06 7.33
C THR A 205 -3.58 -14.41 6.64
N GLU A 206 -4.52 -15.26 7.01
CA GLU A 206 -4.67 -16.61 6.45
C GLU A 206 -6.07 -16.80 5.86
N ASP A 207 -6.17 -17.65 4.85
CA ASP A 207 -7.43 -18.16 4.34
C ASP A 207 -7.98 -19.31 5.22
N GLU A 208 -9.10 -19.92 4.81
CA GLU A 208 -9.73 -21.03 5.54
C GLU A 208 -8.84 -22.28 5.63
N ASP A 209 -7.90 -22.45 4.70
CA ASP A 209 -6.97 -23.58 4.63
C ASP A 209 -5.66 -23.30 5.41
N GLY A 210 -5.49 -22.08 5.97
CA GLY A 210 -4.33 -21.65 6.74
C GLY A 210 -3.15 -21.17 5.88
N TYR A 211 -3.39 -20.83 4.63
CA TYR A 211 -2.36 -20.23 3.77
C TYR A 211 -2.35 -18.71 3.90
N CYS A 212 -1.17 -18.13 3.94
CA CYS A 212 -1.03 -16.67 3.93
C CYS A 212 -1.64 -16.08 2.65
N VAL A 213 -2.61 -15.18 2.82
CA VAL A 213 -3.36 -14.62 1.69
C VAL A 213 -2.52 -13.61 0.89
N GLU A 214 -1.81 -12.71 1.59
CA GLU A 214 -0.97 -11.67 0.97
C GLU A 214 0.15 -11.25 1.92
N PRO A 215 1.39 -11.67 1.69
CA PRO A 215 2.50 -11.33 2.59
C PRO A 215 2.93 -9.86 2.52
N ASN A 216 2.54 -9.15 1.47
CA ASN A 216 2.95 -7.76 1.23
C ASN A 216 1.76 -6.79 1.34
N ILE A 217 0.95 -6.96 2.37
CA ILE A 217 -0.15 -6.07 2.72
C ILE A 217 0.03 -5.55 4.14
N GLY A 218 -0.38 -4.31 4.39
CA GLY A 218 -0.22 -3.74 5.72
C GLY A 218 -0.72 -2.32 5.84
N PHE A 219 -0.25 -1.62 6.85
CA PHE A 219 -0.68 -0.26 7.14
C PHE A 219 0.41 0.55 7.86
N CYS A 220 0.25 1.86 7.87
CA CYS A 220 1.09 2.78 8.60
C CYS A 220 0.46 3.07 9.99
N PRO A 221 1.08 2.68 11.12
CA PRO A 221 0.53 2.96 12.45
C PRO A 221 0.73 4.41 12.89
N LEU A 222 1.44 5.20 12.09
CA LEU A 222 1.66 6.61 12.34
C LEU A 222 0.79 7.46 11.42
N PRO A 223 0.24 8.57 11.90
CA PRO A 223 -0.54 9.46 11.07
C PRO A 223 0.24 9.90 9.82
N SER A 224 -0.35 9.77 8.66
CA SER A 224 0.34 9.96 7.37
C SER A 224 0.19 11.34 6.74
N GLY A 225 -0.48 12.29 7.35
CA GLY A 225 -0.64 13.66 6.84
C GLY A 225 -1.65 13.81 5.68
N MET A 226 -2.45 12.81 5.38
CA MET A 226 -3.43 12.88 4.29
C MET A 226 -4.70 13.60 4.70
N SER A 227 -5.11 14.60 3.92
CA SER A 227 -6.36 15.34 4.11
C SER A 227 -7.44 14.79 3.18
N VAL A 228 -7.96 13.61 3.50
CA VAL A 228 -9.07 13.00 2.77
C VAL A 228 -10.32 12.93 3.65
N SER A 229 -11.50 13.06 3.03
CA SER A 229 -12.78 12.87 3.69
C SER A 229 -13.46 11.64 3.08
N TRP A 230 -14.16 10.87 3.92
CA TRP A 230 -14.81 9.63 3.53
C TRP A 230 -16.10 9.40 4.32
N ASP A 231 -16.85 8.37 3.97
CA ASP A 231 -17.99 7.89 4.75
C ASP A 231 -17.51 7.17 6.02
N ARG A 232 -17.46 7.91 7.14
CA ARG A 232 -16.98 7.45 8.45
C ARG A 232 -17.89 6.43 9.12
N GLU A 233 -19.16 6.37 8.75
CA GLU A 233 -20.08 5.36 9.28
C GLU A 233 -19.84 4.02 8.63
N LYS A 234 -19.57 4.02 7.31
CA LYS A 234 -19.32 2.80 6.54
C LYS A 234 -17.92 2.26 6.75
N TYR A 235 -16.92 3.15 6.80
CA TYR A 235 -15.50 2.78 6.93
C TYR A 235 -14.86 3.55 8.10
N PRO A 236 -15.13 3.14 9.35
CA PRO A 236 -14.58 3.82 10.52
C PRO A 236 -13.04 3.74 10.50
N TYR A 237 -12.39 4.83 10.87
CA TYR A 237 -10.91 4.95 10.87
C TYR A 237 -10.23 4.62 9.53
N LEU A 238 -10.90 4.80 8.38
CA LEU A 238 -10.29 4.54 7.07
C LEU A 238 -8.99 5.32 6.84
N SER A 239 -8.86 6.50 7.44
CA SER A 239 -7.62 7.24 7.59
C SER A 239 -7.41 7.63 9.04
N LEU A 240 -6.18 7.53 9.55
CA LEU A 240 -5.81 7.89 10.92
C LEU A 240 -5.59 9.40 11.10
N LEU A 241 -5.74 10.19 10.05
CA LEU A 241 -5.59 11.62 10.09
C LEU A 241 -6.94 12.33 10.07
N ASP A 242 -7.22 12.86 11.24
CA ASP A 242 -7.95 14.12 11.31
C ASP A 242 -6.93 15.18 11.77
N ASN A 243 -6.60 16.15 10.91
CA ASN A 243 -5.65 17.23 11.20
C ASN A 243 -6.07 18.12 12.38
N SER A 244 -7.26 17.92 12.93
CA SER A 244 -7.83 18.73 13.99
C SER A 244 -7.57 18.21 15.41
N ASP A 245 -7.08 16.97 15.57
CA ASP A 245 -6.99 16.35 16.89
C ASP A 245 -5.69 15.56 17.11
N LEU A 246 -4.80 16.16 17.93
CA LEU A 246 -3.57 15.51 18.39
C LEU A 246 -3.82 14.27 19.30
N SER A 247 -5.09 13.99 19.66
CA SER A 247 -5.47 12.80 20.42
C SER A 247 -5.27 11.50 19.63
N HIS A 248 -5.27 11.56 18.30
CA HIS A 248 -5.06 10.38 17.44
C HIS A 248 -3.66 9.75 17.55
N VAL A 249 -2.66 10.47 18.04
CA VAL A 249 -1.34 9.86 18.34
C VAL A 249 -1.45 8.82 19.47
N ALA A 250 -2.37 9.02 20.40
CA ALA A 250 -2.66 8.02 21.44
C ALA A 250 -3.44 6.83 20.89
N GLU A 251 -4.30 7.04 19.90
CA GLU A 251 -5.09 5.99 19.25
C GLU A 251 -4.23 5.07 18.38
N ALA A 252 -3.12 5.56 17.80
CA ALA A 252 -2.18 4.72 17.04
C ALA A 252 -1.55 3.59 17.88
N ASN A 253 -1.58 3.68 19.21
CA ASN A 253 -1.16 2.59 20.11
C ASN A 253 -2.32 1.70 20.56
N ASP A 254 -3.56 2.02 20.16
CA ASP A 254 -4.72 1.22 20.50
C ASP A 254 -4.95 0.14 19.43
N GLU A 255 -4.84 -1.12 19.84
CA GLU A 255 -4.96 -2.27 18.94
C GLU A 255 -6.34 -2.32 18.27
N GLU A 256 -7.42 -2.01 18.98
CA GLU A 256 -8.79 -2.05 18.45
C GLU A 256 -8.98 -1.01 17.33
N THR A 257 -8.44 0.18 17.53
CA THR A 257 -8.45 1.25 16.52
C THR A 257 -7.65 0.85 15.29
N MET A 258 -6.45 0.26 15.47
CA MET A 258 -5.60 -0.20 14.36
C MET A 258 -6.23 -1.38 13.61
N GLN A 259 -6.84 -2.30 14.32
CA GLN A 259 -7.60 -3.39 13.73
C GLN A 259 -8.78 -2.87 12.88
N THR A 260 -9.51 -1.90 13.42
CA THR A 260 -10.62 -1.27 12.71
C THR A 260 -10.13 -0.51 11.47
N HIS A 261 -9.03 0.23 11.59
CA HIS A 261 -8.40 0.93 10.48
C HIS A 261 -8.03 -0.03 9.33
N PHE A 262 -7.29 -1.08 9.64
CA PHE A 262 -6.87 -2.06 8.62
C PHE A 262 -8.07 -2.76 7.97
N THR A 263 -9.04 -3.23 8.75
CA THR A 263 -10.24 -3.90 8.20
C THR A 263 -11.14 -2.96 7.43
N SER A 264 -11.21 -1.68 7.78
CA SER A 264 -11.94 -0.66 7.00
C SER A 264 -11.29 -0.42 5.65
N MET A 265 -9.96 -0.38 5.57
CA MET A 265 -9.24 -0.28 4.30
C MET A 265 -9.49 -1.51 3.40
N LEU A 266 -9.48 -2.72 3.97
CA LEU A 266 -9.80 -3.94 3.23
C LEU A 266 -11.25 -3.93 2.72
N SER A 267 -12.20 -3.50 3.56
CA SER A 267 -13.62 -3.37 3.18
C SER A 267 -13.80 -2.32 2.07
N TYR A 268 -13.09 -1.19 2.18
CA TYR A 268 -13.11 -0.16 1.17
C TYR A 268 -12.61 -0.67 -0.18
N ILE A 269 -11.45 -1.34 -0.21
CA ILE A 269 -10.88 -1.91 -1.45
C ILE A 269 -11.78 -2.99 -2.05
N GLN A 270 -12.45 -3.79 -1.22
CA GLN A 270 -13.42 -4.80 -1.67
C GLN A 270 -14.64 -4.16 -2.34
N ASP A 271 -15.14 -3.05 -1.79
CA ASP A 271 -16.28 -2.32 -2.36
C ASP A 271 -15.90 -1.48 -3.60
N HIS A 272 -14.61 -1.24 -3.83
CA HIS A 272 -14.05 -0.40 -4.90
C HIS A 272 -12.91 -1.13 -5.65
N ASP A 273 -13.16 -2.37 -6.07
CA ASP A 273 -12.16 -3.27 -6.66
C ASP A 273 -11.62 -2.82 -8.04
N ASP A 274 -12.28 -1.88 -8.70
CA ASP A 274 -11.80 -1.27 -9.96
C ASP A 274 -10.40 -0.63 -9.78
N ILE A 275 -10.04 -0.11 -8.61
CA ILE A 275 -8.69 0.43 -8.38
C ILE A 275 -7.63 -0.68 -8.49
N LEU A 276 -7.90 -1.88 -8.02
CA LEU A 276 -6.99 -3.02 -8.12
C LEU A 276 -6.70 -3.36 -9.59
N SER A 277 -7.77 -3.45 -10.39
CA SER A 277 -7.66 -3.70 -11.83
C SER A 277 -6.89 -2.58 -12.54
N MET A 278 -7.12 -1.31 -12.18
CA MET A 278 -6.39 -0.16 -12.71
C MET A 278 -4.90 -0.21 -12.37
N MET A 279 -4.57 -0.72 -11.18
CA MET A 279 -3.18 -0.87 -10.71
C MET A 279 -2.52 -2.17 -11.18
N GLY A 280 -3.20 -2.93 -12.06
CA GLY A 280 -2.67 -4.17 -12.64
C GLY A 280 -2.66 -5.35 -11.68
N GLN A 281 -3.44 -5.27 -10.59
CA GLN A 281 -3.64 -6.41 -9.69
C GLN A 281 -4.82 -7.24 -10.16
N THR A 282 -4.59 -8.53 -10.32
CA THR A 282 -5.66 -9.51 -10.54
C THR A 282 -5.92 -10.22 -9.22
N THR A 283 -7.18 -10.28 -8.82
CA THR A 283 -7.57 -11.10 -7.65
C THR A 283 -7.92 -12.50 -8.15
N ASP A 284 -7.11 -13.48 -7.81
CA ASP A 284 -7.36 -14.88 -8.16
C ASP A 284 -8.48 -15.50 -7.30
N SER A 285 -8.82 -14.87 -6.16
CA SER A 285 -9.92 -15.27 -5.28
C SER A 285 -10.90 -14.11 -5.07
N PRO A 286 -12.20 -14.30 -5.33
CA PRO A 286 -13.21 -13.27 -5.10
C PRO A 286 -13.41 -12.93 -3.61
N ASN A 287 -13.01 -13.82 -2.70
CA ASN A 287 -13.20 -13.67 -1.26
C ASN A 287 -11.94 -13.18 -0.53
N ARG A 288 -10.86 -12.92 -1.26
CA ARG A 288 -9.53 -12.63 -0.69
C ARG A 288 -9.55 -11.62 0.46
N TYR A 289 -10.18 -10.48 0.25
CA TYR A 289 -10.23 -9.42 1.29
C TYR A 289 -11.19 -9.78 2.43
N GLN A 290 -12.27 -10.50 2.14
CA GLN A 290 -13.17 -10.99 3.16
C GLN A 290 -12.49 -12.03 4.08
N ASP A 291 -11.66 -12.90 3.51
CA ASP A 291 -10.88 -13.89 4.28
C ASP A 291 -9.91 -13.19 5.23
N MET A 292 -9.21 -12.15 4.74
CA MET A 292 -8.33 -11.30 5.57
C MET A 292 -9.11 -10.62 6.71
N ILE A 293 -10.27 -10.01 6.42
CA ILE A 293 -11.13 -9.36 7.41
C ILE A 293 -11.56 -10.38 8.48
N ASN A 294 -12.03 -11.55 8.06
CA ASN A 294 -12.46 -12.62 8.97
C ASN A 294 -11.32 -13.10 9.86
N PHE A 295 -10.11 -13.26 9.28
CA PHE A 295 -8.92 -13.65 10.04
C PHE A 295 -8.60 -12.62 11.12
N VAL A 296 -8.52 -11.35 10.76
CA VAL A 296 -8.18 -10.26 11.69
C VAL A 296 -9.25 -10.07 12.77
N GLN A 297 -10.53 -10.18 12.42
CA GLN A 297 -11.62 -10.10 13.40
C GLN A 297 -11.59 -11.26 14.41
N LYS A 298 -11.14 -12.43 14.00
CA LYS A 298 -11.06 -13.62 14.84
C LYS A 298 -9.78 -13.67 15.68
N ASN A 299 -8.65 -13.28 15.11
CA ASN A 299 -7.32 -13.54 15.67
C ASN A 299 -6.60 -12.25 16.13
N GLY A 300 -7.18 -11.04 15.90
CA GLY A 300 -6.51 -9.77 16.12
C GLY A 300 -5.51 -9.46 14.99
N LEU A 301 -4.86 -8.31 15.09
CA LEU A 301 -3.79 -7.91 14.18
C LEU A 301 -2.52 -8.70 14.49
N LYS A 302 -1.99 -9.38 13.49
CA LYS A 302 -0.77 -10.19 13.57
C LYS A 302 0.29 -9.60 12.64
N ILE A 303 1.48 -9.34 13.14
CA ILE A 303 2.59 -8.72 12.40
C ILE A 303 3.68 -9.77 12.15
N HIS A 304 4.06 -9.96 10.89
CA HIS A 304 5.15 -10.87 10.50
C HIS A 304 6.38 -10.15 9.96
N GLY A 305 6.26 -8.82 9.76
CA GLY A 305 7.34 -7.99 9.28
C GLY A 305 6.97 -6.51 9.32
N PHE A 306 7.91 -5.65 9.00
CA PHE A 306 7.68 -4.21 8.92
C PHE A 306 8.66 -3.55 7.96
N ALA A 307 8.25 -2.43 7.38
CA ALA A 307 9.14 -1.58 6.61
C ALA A 307 9.44 -0.30 7.42
N VAL A 308 10.69 0.13 7.38
CA VAL A 308 11.16 1.29 8.13
C VAL A 308 12.26 2.03 7.37
N SER A 309 12.30 3.35 7.52
CA SER A 309 13.46 4.14 7.12
C SER A 309 14.39 4.30 8.31
N ALA A 310 15.66 3.91 8.16
CA ALA A 310 16.60 3.91 9.27
C ALA A 310 18.05 4.18 8.81
N LYS A 311 18.88 4.66 9.74
CA LYS A 311 20.32 4.77 9.54
C LYS A 311 21.01 3.42 9.77
N LYS A 312 22.20 3.25 9.22
CA LYS A 312 23.05 2.07 9.40
C LYS A 312 23.09 1.55 10.83
N LYS A 313 23.34 2.44 11.82
CA LYS A 313 23.40 2.04 13.23
C LYS A 313 22.13 1.32 13.68
N ALA A 314 20.96 1.85 13.33
CA ALA A 314 19.68 1.27 13.71
C ALA A 314 19.44 -0.09 13.04
N LEU A 315 19.79 -0.23 11.75
CA LEU A 315 19.69 -1.51 11.04
C LEU A 315 20.58 -2.59 11.64
N LEU A 316 21.81 -2.24 12.03
CA LEU A 316 22.71 -3.18 12.71
C LEU A 316 22.23 -3.55 14.11
N GLU A 317 21.56 -2.63 14.83
CA GLU A 317 20.94 -2.95 16.12
C GLU A 317 19.73 -3.88 15.97
N LEU A 318 18.92 -3.72 14.91
CA LEU A 318 17.81 -4.65 14.59
C LEU A 318 18.30 -6.08 14.43
N TYR A 319 19.44 -6.31 13.78
CA TYR A 319 20.00 -7.65 13.64
C TYR A 319 20.51 -8.31 14.94
N LYS A 320 20.53 -7.57 16.06
CA LYS A 320 20.87 -8.10 17.37
C LYS A 320 19.65 -8.55 18.16
N GLU A 321 18.48 -8.22 17.66
CA GLU A 321 17.21 -8.59 18.29
C GLU A 321 16.80 -10.00 17.85
N ASP A 322 16.52 -10.88 18.81
CA ASP A 322 16.15 -12.27 18.55
C ASP A 322 14.86 -12.43 17.73
N VAL A 323 14.02 -11.39 17.71
CA VAL A 323 12.78 -11.37 16.95
C VAL A 323 12.98 -11.10 15.46
N VAL A 324 14.16 -10.65 15.02
CA VAL A 324 14.45 -10.30 13.63
C VAL A 324 15.11 -11.46 12.90
N SER A 325 14.49 -11.90 11.80
CA SER A 325 15.03 -12.98 10.97
C SER A 325 15.90 -12.47 9.81
N TYR A 326 15.41 -11.46 9.10
CA TYR A 326 16.08 -10.96 7.89
C TYR A 326 15.76 -9.49 7.63
N ILE A 327 16.71 -8.78 7.05
CA ILE A 327 16.54 -7.38 6.63
C ILE A 327 16.92 -7.25 5.16
N GLN A 328 15.96 -6.92 4.32
CA GLN A 328 16.20 -6.49 2.95
C GLN A 328 16.29 -4.97 2.92
N THR A 329 17.36 -4.42 2.38
CA THR A 329 17.51 -2.97 2.26
C THR A 329 17.50 -2.52 0.81
N THR A 330 17.02 -1.29 0.60
CA THR A 330 17.10 -0.62 -0.69
C THR A 330 17.78 0.73 -0.50
N PRO A 331 18.84 1.05 -1.24
CA PRO A 331 19.44 2.38 -1.23
C PRO A 331 18.37 3.42 -1.57
N GLN A 332 18.28 4.48 -0.79
CA GLN A 332 17.44 5.62 -1.12
C GLN A 332 18.24 6.52 -2.09
N ASN A 333 17.89 6.50 -3.38
CA ASN A 333 18.48 7.35 -4.40
C ASN A 333 17.79 8.73 -4.47
#